data_b4b4fc0d5cff0196ac7a590f37808ef1
#
_entry.id   b4b4fc0d5cff0196ac7a590f37808ef1
#
_cell.length_a   1.000
_cell.length_b   1.000
_cell.length_c   1.000
_cell.angle_alpha   90.00
_cell.angle_beta   90.00
_cell.angle_gamma   90.00
#
_symmetry.space_group_name_H-M   'P 1'
#
loop_
_entity.id
_entity.type
_entity.pdbx_description
1 polymer ?
#
loop_
_entity_poly.entity_id
_entity_poly.type
_entity_poly.pdbx_seq_one_letter_code
_entity_poly.pdbx_strand_id
1 'polypeptide(L)'
;MTTAILASKFSYPRAKARSASRDPAWARPALLVLLALTAAAYLWDLGRNGYANDFYAAAVQAGTKSWKAFFFGSFDSASFITVDKTPASLWVMELSGRIFGFSSWSMLVPQALAGAGSVWLLYAAVKRWFGPAAGLIAGAVLALTPVAALMFRFNNPDALLVLLMTAAGYAVTRAIERGRTRWLVLAGVLLGFAFLAKMMQAFLVIPGFGLAYLWAGPARIWRRLWQLLAALGGVVAGAG
;
A
#
# COMPACT_ATOMS: atom_id res chain seq x y z
N MET A 1 -12.42 -48.09 1.13
CA MET A 1 -13.39 -47.38 0.22
C MET A 1 -13.86 -46.02 0.81
N THR A 2 -13.51 -45.63 2.03
CA THR A 2 -14.06 -44.44 2.74
C THR A 2 -13.24 -43.16 2.55
N THR A 3 -11.98 -43.23 2.11
CA THR A 3 -11.10 -42.05 1.95
C THR A 3 -11.27 -41.31 0.61
N ALA A 4 -11.84 -41.96 -0.39
CA ALA A 4 -12.06 -41.32 -1.72
C ALA A 4 -13.30 -40.40 -1.75
N ILE A 5 -14.28 -40.64 -0.89
CA ILE A 5 -15.55 -39.89 -0.85
C ILE A 5 -15.39 -38.51 -0.18
N LEU A 6 -14.44 -38.33 0.73
CA LEU A 6 -14.17 -37.04 1.39
C LEU A 6 -13.39 -36.08 0.48
N ALA A 7 -12.58 -36.57 -0.44
CA ALA A 7 -11.81 -35.74 -1.36
C ALA A 7 -12.65 -35.06 -2.44
N SER A 8 -13.83 -35.59 -2.77
CA SER A 8 -14.70 -35.04 -3.83
C SER A 8 -15.62 -33.92 -3.36
N LYS A 9 -15.86 -33.78 -2.05
CA LYS A 9 -16.76 -32.76 -1.48
C LYS A 9 -16.11 -31.38 -1.26
N PHE A 10 -14.79 -31.27 -1.39
CA PHE A 10 -14.06 -30.00 -1.25
C PHE A 10 -13.40 -29.53 -2.55
N SER A 11 -13.99 -29.81 -3.69
CA SER A 11 -13.65 -29.06 -4.89
C SER A 11 -14.28 -27.66 -4.81
N TYR A 12 -13.63 -26.76 -4.08
CA TYR A 12 -13.96 -25.35 -4.17
C TYR A 12 -13.90 -24.94 -5.65
N PRO A 13 -14.91 -24.23 -6.15
CA PRO A 13 -14.84 -23.69 -7.50
C PRO A 13 -13.55 -22.84 -7.53
N ARG A 14 -12.54 -23.32 -8.29
CA ARG A 14 -11.42 -22.46 -8.64
C ARG A 14 -12.05 -21.16 -9.10
N ALA A 15 -11.78 -20.07 -8.39
CA ALA A 15 -12.21 -18.75 -8.80
C ALA A 15 -11.67 -18.57 -10.23
N LYS A 16 -12.48 -18.91 -11.23
CA LYS A 16 -12.17 -18.64 -12.63
C LYS A 16 -12.04 -17.12 -12.65
N ALA A 17 -10.80 -16.64 -12.81
CA ALA A 17 -10.61 -15.25 -13.21
C ALA A 17 -11.65 -15.01 -14.29
N ARG A 18 -12.58 -14.08 -14.00
CA ARG A 18 -13.70 -13.79 -14.89
C ARG A 18 -13.09 -13.59 -16.26
N SER A 19 -13.50 -14.42 -17.24
CA SER A 19 -13.04 -14.30 -18.63
C SER A 19 -13.06 -12.80 -18.96
N ALA A 20 -12.05 -12.30 -19.65
CA ALA A 20 -11.84 -10.89 -19.92
C ALA A 20 -13.00 -10.28 -20.73
N SER A 21 -14.21 -10.28 -20.16
CA SER A 21 -15.29 -9.44 -20.63
C SER A 21 -14.80 -8.01 -20.44
N ARG A 22 -14.85 -7.21 -21.51
CA ARG A 22 -14.52 -5.79 -21.43
C ARG A 22 -15.30 -5.17 -20.28
N ASP A 23 -14.62 -4.37 -19.48
CA ASP A 23 -15.31 -3.60 -18.43
C ASP A 23 -16.49 -2.83 -19.04
N PRO A 24 -17.61 -2.74 -18.35
CA PRO A 24 -18.71 -1.87 -18.75
C PRO A 24 -18.21 -0.45 -19.02
N ALA A 25 -18.76 0.23 -19.99
CA ALA A 25 -18.33 1.58 -20.39
C ALA A 25 -18.32 2.59 -19.23
N TRP A 26 -19.22 2.42 -18.26
CA TRP A 26 -19.32 3.27 -17.06
C TRP A 26 -18.17 3.05 -16.04
N ALA A 27 -17.47 1.91 -16.07
CA ALA A 27 -16.52 1.55 -15.01
C ALA A 27 -15.32 2.50 -14.92
N ARG A 28 -14.78 2.93 -16.04
CA ARG A 28 -13.67 3.89 -16.09
C ARG A 28 -14.07 5.30 -15.65
N PRO A 29 -15.15 5.89 -16.22
CA PRO A 29 -15.64 7.18 -15.74
C PRO A 29 -15.97 7.18 -14.25
N ALA A 30 -16.66 6.16 -13.75
CA ALA A 30 -16.98 6.05 -12.33
C ALA A 30 -15.73 5.98 -11.43
N LEU A 31 -14.68 5.25 -11.85
CA LEU A 31 -13.40 5.25 -11.14
C LEU A 31 -12.76 6.63 -11.12
N LEU A 32 -12.72 7.32 -12.26
CA LEU A 32 -12.14 8.68 -12.34
C LEU A 32 -12.90 9.66 -11.44
N VAL A 33 -14.23 9.58 -11.41
CA VAL A 33 -15.05 10.39 -10.49
C VAL A 33 -14.73 10.05 -9.04
N LEU A 34 -14.66 8.77 -8.67
CA LEU A 34 -14.28 8.36 -7.31
C LEU A 34 -12.91 8.92 -6.91
N LEU A 35 -11.90 8.79 -7.77
CA LEU A 35 -10.56 9.28 -7.49
C LEU A 35 -10.51 10.81 -7.43
N ALA A 36 -11.22 11.51 -8.31
CA ALA A 36 -11.29 12.97 -8.31
C ALA A 36 -11.96 13.48 -7.02
N LEU A 37 -13.09 12.88 -6.62
CA LEU A 37 -13.77 13.23 -5.36
C LEU A 37 -12.92 12.91 -4.14
N THR A 38 -12.21 11.77 -4.14
CA THR A 38 -11.27 11.41 -3.06
C THR A 38 -10.14 12.42 -2.97
N ALA A 39 -9.50 12.73 -4.11
CA ALA A 39 -8.42 13.72 -4.15
C ALA A 39 -8.91 15.11 -3.71
N ALA A 40 -10.07 15.54 -4.21
CA ALA A 40 -10.69 16.81 -3.81
C ALA A 40 -10.95 16.85 -2.30
N ALA A 41 -11.54 15.78 -1.73
CA ALA A 41 -11.83 15.72 -0.28
C ALA A 41 -10.56 15.72 0.56
N TYR A 42 -9.50 15.01 0.12
CA TYR A 42 -8.26 14.91 0.87
C TYR A 42 -7.38 16.18 0.74
N LEU A 43 -7.46 16.86 -0.40
CA LEU A 43 -6.73 18.11 -0.63
C LEU A 43 -7.52 19.35 -0.16
N TRP A 44 -8.83 19.22 0.08
CA TRP A 44 -9.66 20.35 0.50
C TRP A 44 -9.13 21.00 1.77
N ASP A 45 -8.81 22.29 1.68
CA ASP A 45 -8.37 23.11 2.80
C ASP A 45 -7.22 22.46 3.63
N LEU A 46 -6.30 21.78 2.93
CA LEU A 46 -5.23 21.00 3.55
C LEU A 46 -4.27 21.88 4.37
N GLY A 47 -4.12 23.16 3.96
CA GLY A 47 -3.29 24.13 4.65
C GLY A 47 -3.76 24.47 6.06
N ARG A 48 -5.07 24.32 6.39
CA ARG A 48 -5.58 24.53 7.76
C ARG A 48 -5.03 23.53 8.77
N ASN A 49 -4.53 22.39 8.33
CA ASN A 49 -3.89 21.43 9.22
C ASN A 49 -2.53 21.92 9.75
N GLY A 50 -2.04 23.07 9.24
CA GLY A 50 -0.75 23.61 9.63
C GLY A 50 0.35 22.57 9.37
N TYR A 51 1.27 22.44 10.30
CA TYR A 51 2.31 21.41 10.24
C TYR A 51 1.87 20.05 10.80
N ALA A 52 0.60 19.94 11.25
CA ALA A 52 -0.03 18.74 11.77
C ALA A 52 0.72 18.11 12.96
N ASN A 53 1.70 17.24 12.73
CA ASN A 53 2.60 16.77 13.78
C ASN A 53 3.94 17.51 13.68
N ASP A 54 4.19 18.41 14.62
CA ASP A 54 5.38 19.26 14.66
C ASP A 54 6.68 18.45 14.74
N PHE A 55 6.65 17.29 15.42
CA PHE A 55 7.82 16.41 15.53
C PHE A 55 8.26 15.89 14.14
N TYR A 56 7.33 15.36 13.34
CA TYR A 56 7.67 14.93 11.98
C TYR A 56 7.91 16.12 11.05
N ALA A 57 7.24 17.25 11.24
CA ALA A 57 7.46 18.43 10.44
C ALA A 57 8.90 18.98 10.60
N ALA A 58 9.42 18.99 11.83
CA ALA A 58 10.81 19.37 12.10
C ALA A 58 11.80 18.44 11.38
N ALA A 59 11.56 17.11 11.41
CA ALA A 59 12.38 16.15 10.68
C ALA A 59 12.32 16.38 9.16
N VAL A 60 11.11 16.59 8.60
CA VAL A 60 10.96 16.92 7.18
C VAL A 60 11.72 18.20 6.83
N GLN A 61 11.64 19.24 7.67
CA GLN A 61 12.42 20.45 7.46
C GLN A 61 13.93 20.21 7.49
N ALA A 62 14.42 19.40 8.43
CA ALA A 62 15.83 19.02 8.50
C ALA A 62 16.27 18.25 7.24
N GLY A 63 15.46 17.29 6.80
CA GLY A 63 15.69 16.51 5.57
C GLY A 63 15.67 17.38 4.30
N THR A 64 14.94 18.51 4.27
CA THR A 64 15.02 19.44 3.14
C THR A 64 16.37 20.17 3.07
N LYS A 65 17.06 20.36 4.19
CA LYS A 65 18.33 21.11 4.28
C LYS A 65 19.57 20.23 4.17
N SER A 66 19.51 18.96 4.58
CA SER A 66 20.63 18.02 4.63
C SER A 66 20.28 16.68 4.01
N TRP A 67 21.11 16.16 3.09
CA TRP A 67 20.93 14.81 2.54
C TRP A 67 21.18 13.71 3.57
N LYS A 68 22.07 13.97 4.55
CA LYS A 68 22.27 13.05 5.66
C LYS A 68 21.02 12.96 6.54
N ALA A 69 20.45 14.13 6.89
CA ALA A 69 19.18 14.17 7.64
C ALA A 69 18.05 13.48 6.88
N PHE A 70 17.95 13.71 5.57
CA PHE A 70 17.00 13.03 4.69
C PHE A 70 17.12 11.50 4.79
N PHE A 71 18.33 10.97 4.57
CA PHE A 71 18.51 9.52 4.46
C PHE A 71 18.24 8.81 5.80
N PHE A 72 18.69 9.40 6.91
CA PHE A 72 18.55 8.80 8.24
C PHE A 72 17.30 9.23 9.00
N GLY A 73 16.45 10.11 8.46
CA GLY A 73 15.28 10.64 9.15
C GLY A 73 15.66 11.42 10.40
N SER A 74 16.65 12.30 10.29
CA SER A 74 17.14 13.06 11.44
C SER A 74 16.20 14.18 11.80
N PHE A 75 16.08 14.45 13.10
CA PHE A 75 15.23 15.51 13.63
C PHE A 75 15.79 16.93 13.39
N ASP A 76 17.11 17.02 13.20
CA ASP A 76 17.82 18.25 12.95
C ASP A 76 18.80 18.12 11.76
N SER A 77 19.17 19.25 11.16
CA SER A 77 20.04 19.29 9.99
C SER A 77 21.49 18.85 10.26
N ALA A 78 21.94 18.90 11.52
CA ALA A 78 23.25 18.41 11.95
C ALA A 78 23.26 16.89 12.13
N SER A 79 22.09 16.26 12.09
CA SER A 79 21.88 14.80 12.26
C SER A 79 22.34 14.30 13.63
N PHE A 80 22.00 15.04 14.68
CA PHE A 80 22.34 14.67 16.05
C PHE A 80 21.45 13.54 16.58
N ILE A 81 20.16 13.56 16.27
CA ILE A 81 19.19 12.54 16.66
C ILE A 81 18.22 12.22 15.50
N THR A 82 17.79 10.97 15.41
CA THR A 82 16.79 10.52 14.42
C THR A 82 15.40 10.49 15.06
N VAL A 83 14.36 10.50 14.21
CA VAL A 83 12.98 10.25 14.67
C VAL A 83 12.83 8.82 15.22
N ASP A 84 11.73 8.59 15.93
CA ASP A 84 11.37 7.30 16.55
C ASP A 84 10.91 6.23 15.56
N LYS A 85 10.83 6.56 14.27
CA LYS A 85 10.39 5.66 13.18
C LYS A 85 11.45 5.55 12.11
N THR A 86 11.29 4.55 11.25
CA THR A 86 12.10 4.37 10.06
C THR A 86 11.82 5.48 9.01
N PRO A 87 12.82 5.87 8.18
CA PRO A 87 12.80 7.17 7.50
C PRO A 87 11.94 7.23 6.23
N ALA A 88 11.52 6.10 5.64
CA ALA A 88 10.90 6.13 4.32
C ALA A 88 9.60 6.96 4.23
N SER A 89 8.86 7.07 5.33
CA SER A 89 7.68 7.93 5.38
C SER A 89 8.03 9.42 5.26
N LEU A 90 9.21 9.82 5.76
CA LEU A 90 9.69 11.19 5.66
C LEU A 90 10.21 11.51 4.26
N TRP A 91 10.88 10.56 3.59
CA TRP A 91 11.50 10.80 2.27
C TRP A 91 10.53 11.39 1.25
N VAL A 92 9.27 10.93 1.25
CA VAL A 92 8.26 11.42 0.30
C VAL A 92 7.90 12.87 0.58
N MET A 93 7.78 13.24 1.85
CA MET A 93 7.50 14.61 2.29
C MET A 93 8.70 15.53 2.09
N GLU A 94 9.89 15.05 2.40
CA GLU A 94 11.15 15.77 2.26
C GLU A 94 11.49 16.05 0.80
N LEU A 95 11.29 15.07 -0.11
CA LEU A 95 11.43 15.28 -1.55
C LEU A 95 10.46 16.35 -2.05
N SER A 96 9.21 16.27 -1.63
CA SER A 96 8.22 17.29 -1.97
C SER A 96 8.63 18.69 -1.44
N GLY A 97 9.12 18.74 -0.20
CA GLY A 97 9.63 19.97 0.40
C GLY A 97 10.88 20.53 -0.27
N ARG A 98 11.77 19.66 -0.81
CA ARG A 98 12.93 20.08 -1.61
C ARG A 98 12.55 20.69 -2.95
N ILE A 99 11.50 20.14 -3.61
CA ILE A 99 11.07 20.58 -4.94
C ILE A 99 10.23 21.84 -4.86
N PHE A 100 9.28 21.90 -3.91
CA PHE A 100 8.25 22.94 -3.83
C PHE A 100 8.47 23.93 -2.69
N GLY A 101 9.56 23.80 -1.94
CA GLY A 101 9.79 24.54 -0.69
C GLY A 101 9.07 23.88 0.50
N PHE A 102 9.65 24.06 1.72
CA PHE A 102 9.05 23.52 2.93
C PHE A 102 7.80 24.32 3.33
N SER A 103 6.68 23.66 3.32
CA SER A 103 5.37 24.21 3.71
C SER A 103 4.42 23.08 4.13
N SER A 104 3.32 23.45 4.79
CA SER A 104 2.23 22.52 5.09
C SER A 104 1.76 21.75 3.83
N TRP A 105 1.55 22.45 2.73
CA TRP A 105 1.12 21.87 1.47
C TRP A 105 2.12 20.87 0.89
N SER A 106 3.38 21.26 0.77
CA SER A 106 4.41 20.38 0.20
C SER A 106 4.59 19.10 1.03
N MET A 107 4.36 19.15 2.32
CA MET A 107 4.45 18.02 3.23
C MET A 107 3.20 17.13 3.17
N LEU A 108 1.99 17.70 3.12
CA LEU A 108 0.74 16.96 3.25
C LEU A 108 0.17 16.46 1.92
N VAL A 109 0.46 17.11 0.78
CA VAL A 109 -0.01 16.66 -0.55
C VAL A 109 0.43 15.23 -0.89
N PRO A 110 1.69 14.81 -0.67
CA PRO A 110 2.08 13.42 -0.88
C PRO A 110 1.25 12.41 -0.08
N GLN A 111 0.85 12.75 1.14
CA GLN A 111 0.00 11.90 1.99
C GLN A 111 -1.40 11.73 1.38
N ALA A 112 -2.01 12.85 0.95
CA ALA A 112 -3.31 12.84 0.27
C ALA A 112 -3.28 12.02 -1.03
N LEU A 113 -2.21 12.15 -1.81
CA LEU A 113 -2.01 11.37 -3.03
C LEU A 113 -1.79 9.87 -2.75
N ALA A 114 -1.09 9.53 -1.66
CA ALA A 114 -0.95 8.15 -1.20
C ALA A 114 -2.32 7.55 -0.85
N GLY A 115 -3.21 8.34 -0.25
CA GLY A 115 -4.59 7.95 0.01
C GLY A 115 -5.38 7.65 -1.26
N ALA A 116 -5.36 8.56 -2.23
CA ALA A 116 -6.01 8.36 -3.53
C ALA A 116 -5.42 7.13 -4.27
N GLY A 117 -4.11 6.95 -4.21
CA GLY A 117 -3.42 5.77 -4.73
C GLY A 117 -3.86 4.47 -4.06
N SER A 118 -4.07 4.48 -2.74
CA SER A 118 -4.59 3.34 -1.98
C SER A 118 -6.00 2.97 -2.41
N VAL A 119 -6.88 3.96 -2.61
CA VAL A 119 -8.24 3.76 -3.14
C VAL A 119 -8.21 3.13 -4.53
N TRP A 120 -7.35 3.62 -5.42
CA TRP A 120 -7.17 3.04 -6.75
C TRP A 120 -6.68 1.58 -6.70
N LEU A 121 -5.67 1.29 -5.88
CA LEU A 121 -5.12 -0.06 -5.74
C LEU A 121 -6.15 -1.04 -5.15
N LEU A 122 -6.92 -0.60 -4.16
CA LEU A 122 -7.99 -1.42 -3.57
C LEU A 122 -9.09 -1.70 -4.60
N TYR A 123 -9.54 -0.67 -5.35
CA TYR A 123 -10.43 -0.88 -6.48
C TYR A 123 -9.86 -1.91 -7.44
N ALA A 124 -8.60 -1.76 -7.84
CA ALA A 124 -7.97 -2.65 -8.82
C ALA A 124 -7.86 -4.09 -8.31
N ALA A 125 -7.61 -4.31 -7.02
CA ALA A 125 -7.55 -5.63 -6.41
C ALA A 125 -8.94 -6.29 -6.37
N VAL A 126 -9.94 -5.61 -5.80
CA VAL A 126 -11.30 -6.16 -5.61
C VAL A 126 -12.01 -6.38 -6.94
N LYS A 127 -11.88 -5.44 -7.87
CA LYS A 127 -12.46 -5.55 -9.20
C LYS A 127 -12.10 -6.86 -9.91
N ARG A 128 -10.90 -7.38 -9.70
CA ARG A 128 -10.40 -8.57 -10.41
C ARG A 128 -11.24 -9.81 -10.15
N TRP A 129 -11.77 -9.95 -8.96
CA TRP A 129 -12.54 -11.14 -8.58
C TRP A 129 -14.03 -10.88 -8.50
N PHE A 130 -14.41 -9.65 -8.12
CA PHE A 130 -15.80 -9.31 -7.81
C PHE A 130 -16.43 -8.34 -8.81
N GLY A 131 -15.63 -7.83 -9.78
CA GLY A 131 -16.10 -6.91 -10.81
C GLY A 131 -16.01 -5.43 -10.41
N PRO A 132 -16.25 -4.51 -11.39
CA PRO A 132 -16.00 -3.08 -11.20
C PRO A 132 -16.90 -2.43 -10.15
N ALA A 133 -18.14 -2.84 -10.01
CA ALA A 133 -19.04 -2.28 -8.99
C ALA A 133 -18.52 -2.58 -7.57
N ALA A 134 -18.14 -3.81 -7.27
CA ALA A 134 -17.55 -4.18 -5.98
C ALA A 134 -16.24 -3.43 -5.72
N GLY A 135 -15.40 -3.27 -6.76
CA GLY A 135 -14.19 -2.47 -6.67
C GLY A 135 -14.47 -1.01 -6.29
N LEU A 136 -15.47 -0.37 -6.93
CA LEU A 136 -15.88 1.00 -6.60
C LEU A 136 -16.38 1.12 -5.16
N ILE A 137 -17.21 0.17 -4.71
CA ILE A 137 -17.71 0.15 -3.33
C ILE A 137 -16.53 0.04 -2.35
N ALA A 138 -15.60 -0.89 -2.57
CA ALA A 138 -14.42 -1.05 -1.72
C ALA A 138 -13.56 0.22 -1.67
N GLY A 139 -13.32 0.84 -2.83
CA GLY A 139 -12.59 2.11 -2.92
C GLY A 139 -13.32 3.24 -2.20
N ALA A 140 -14.64 3.36 -2.37
CA ALA A 140 -15.46 4.37 -1.69
C ALA A 140 -15.47 4.17 -0.17
N VAL A 141 -15.59 2.92 0.30
CA VAL A 141 -15.51 2.61 1.73
C VAL A 141 -14.18 3.07 2.32
N LEU A 142 -13.04 2.77 1.67
CA LEU A 142 -11.75 3.25 2.14
C LEU A 142 -11.68 4.78 2.13
N ALA A 143 -12.12 5.42 1.04
CA ALA A 143 -12.07 6.89 0.90
C ALA A 143 -12.92 7.61 1.95
N LEU A 144 -14.05 7.03 2.36
CA LEU A 144 -15.00 7.62 3.31
C LEU A 144 -14.78 7.15 4.75
N THR A 145 -13.86 6.19 4.99
CA THR A 145 -13.53 5.75 6.35
C THR A 145 -12.90 6.92 7.12
N PRO A 146 -13.50 7.40 8.24
CA PRO A 146 -13.07 8.63 8.89
C PRO A 146 -11.61 8.62 9.32
N VAL A 147 -11.14 7.51 9.91
CA VAL A 147 -9.74 7.40 10.34
C VAL A 147 -8.79 7.38 9.15
N ALA A 148 -9.16 6.79 8.02
CA ALA A 148 -8.35 6.80 6.80
C ALA A 148 -8.25 8.22 6.23
N ALA A 149 -9.39 8.93 6.12
CA ALA A 149 -9.43 10.31 5.65
C ALA A 149 -8.57 11.24 6.54
N LEU A 150 -8.61 11.04 7.87
CA LEU A 150 -7.76 11.79 8.81
C LEU A 150 -6.28 11.50 8.57
N MET A 151 -5.90 10.21 8.50
CA MET A 151 -4.49 9.80 8.35
C MET A 151 -3.88 10.22 7.01
N PHE A 152 -4.67 10.23 5.93
CA PHE A 152 -4.21 10.70 4.62
C PHE A 152 -4.11 12.23 4.50
N ARG A 153 -4.53 12.96 5.52
CA ARG A 153 -4.41 14.43 5.61
C ARG A 153 -3.44 14.88 6.70
N PHE A 154 -2.62 13.95 7.19
CA PHE A 154 -1.72 14.16 8.33
C PHE A 154 -0.30 13.67 7.99
N ASN A 155 0.73 14.34 8.49
CA ASN A 155 2.13 13.97 8.24
C ASN A 155 2.59 12.83 9.17
N ASN A 156 2.06 11.65 8.93
CA ASN A 156 2.41 10.44 9.67
C ASN A 156 2.88 9.32 8.72
N PRO A 157 3.46 8.25 9.23
CA PRO A 157 3.91 7.13 8.39
C PRO A 157 2.77 6.29 7.82
N ASP A 158 1.52 6.45 8.28
CA ASP A 158 0.40 5.57 7.94
C ASP A 158 0.01 5.67 6.46
N ALA A 159 0.06 6.85 5.86
CA ALA A 159 -0.33 7.03 4.48
C ALA A 159 0.52 6.21 3.50
N LEU A 160 1.84 6.27 3.65
CA LEU A 160 2.77 5.47 2.84
C LEU A 160 2.65 3.98 3.18
N LEU A 161 2.53 3.63 4.46
CA LEU A 161 2.32 2.26 4.91
C LEU A 161 1.10 1.62 4.23
N VAL A 162 -0.06 2.27 4.30
CA VAL A 162 -1.32 1.77 3.72
C VAL A 162 -1.23 1.64 2.22
N LEU A 163 -0.60 2.60 1.54
CA LEU A 163 -0.36 2.53 0.10
C LEU A 163 0.46 1.28 -0.26
N LEU A 164 1.58 1.06 0.42
CA LEU A 164 2.48 -0.07 0.16
C LEU A 164 1.85 -1.41 0.52
N MET A 165 1.15 -1.51 1.64
CA MET A 165 0.42 -2.72 2.04
C MET A 165 -0.71 -3.06 1.05
N THR A 166 -1.44 -2.06 0.57
CA THR A 166 -2.51 -2.25 -0.44
C THR A 166 -1.91 -2.67 -1.78
N ALA A 167 -0.77 -2.08 -2.17
CA ALA A 167 -0.04 -2.48 -3.36
C ALA A 167 0.48 -3.93 -3.26
N ALA A 168 0.98 -4.33 -2.08
CA ALA A 168 1.38 -5.71 -1.82
C ALA A 168 0.18 -6.66 -1.93
N GLY A 169 -0.98 -6.31 -1.37
CA GLY A 169 -2.22 -7.08 -1.52
C GLY A 169 -2.65 -7.23 -2.98
N TYR A 170 -2.55 -6.16 -3.77
CA TYR A 170 -2.79 -6.24 -5.22
C TYR A 170 -1.79 -7.19 -5.89
N ALA A 171 -0.50 -7.13 -5.54
CA ALA A 171 0.51 -8.02 -6.10
C ALA A 171 0.26 -9.48 -5.72
N VAL A 172 -0.16 -9.78 -4.48
CA VAL A 172 -0.57 -11.13 -4.06
C VAL A 172 -1.78 -11.62 -4.86
N THR A 173 -2.79 -10.77 -5.09
CA THR A 173 -3.93 -11.08 -5.96
C THR A 173 -3.46 -11.49 -7.36
N ARG A 174 -2.51 -10.76 -7.93
CA ARG A 174 -1.90 -11.07 -9.23
C ARG A 174 -1.10 -12.38 -9.21
N ALA A 175 -0.44 -12.67 -8.09
CA ALA A 175 0.30 -13.92 -7.91
C ALA A 175 -0.64 -15.12 -7.90
N ILE A 176 -1.76 -15.04 -7.18
CA ILE A 176 -2.81 -16.07 -7.13
C ILE A 176 -3.38 -16.33 -8.52
N GLU A 177 -3.65 -15.28 -9.30
CA GLU A 177 -4.20 -15.44 -10.65
C GLU A 177 -3.22 -16.06 -11.65
N ARG A 178 -1.96 -15.66 -11.59
CA ARG A 178 -0.97 -15.95 -12.64
C ARG A 178 0.06 -17.01 -12.25
N GLY A 179 0.21 -17.35 -10.98
CA GLY A 179 1.21 -18.28 -10.46
C GLY A 179 2.67 -17.84 -10.69
N ARG A 180 2.90 -16.55 -10.95
CA ARG A 180 4.23 -16.04 -11.28
C ARG A 180 4.95 -15.50 -10.05
N THR A 181 6.12 -16.03 -9.75
CA THR A 181 6.99 -15.67 -8.62
C THR A 181 7.25 -14.17 -8.52
N ARG A 182 7.43 -13.48 -9.64
CA ARG A 182 7.70 -12.03 -9.66
C ARG A 182 6.68 -11.19 -8.91
N TRP A 183 5.41 -11.61 -8.88
CA TRP A 183 4.37 -10.87 -8.17
C TRP A 183 4.49 -11.04 -6.65
N LEU A 184 4.90 -12.21 -6.19
CA LEU A 184 5.18 -12.43 -4.76
C LEU A 184 6.45 -11.70 -4.31
N VAL A 185 7.51 -11.74 -5.13
CA VAL A 185 8.72 -10.96 -4.85
C VAL A 185 8.40 -9.47 -4.78
N LEU A 186 7.59 -8.96 -5.74
CA LEU A 186 7.13 -7.56 -5.68
C LEU A 186 6.35 -7.27 -4.41
N ALA A 187 5.43 -8.17 -4.00
CA ALA A 187 4.73 -8.01 -2.72
C ALA A 187 5.70 -7.97 -1.54
N GLY A 188 6.72 -8.83 -1.54
CA GLY A 188 7.78 -8.82 -0.54
C GLY A 188 8.54 -7.50 -0.50
N VAL A 189 9.02 -7.01 -1.65
CA VAL A 189 9.74 -5.72 -1.74
C VAL A 189 8.86 -4.57 -1.23
N LEU A 190 7.59 -4.53 -1.62
CA LEU A 190 6.65 -3.50 -1.13
C LEU A 190 6.46 -3.56 0.39
N LEU A 191 6.41 -4.77 0.98
CA LEU A 191 6.34 -4.93 2.43
C LEU A 191 7.66 -4.57 3.14
N GLY A 192 8.81 -4.81 2.50
CA GLY A 192 10.10 -4.32 2.98
C GLY A 192 10.14 -2.78 3.03
N PHE A 193 9.73 -2.12 1.96
CA PHE A 193 9.56 -0.65 1.97
C PHE A 193 8.51 -0.18 2.99
N ALA A 194 7.43 -0.93 3.18
CA ALA A 194 6.45 -0.63 4.21
C ALA A 194 7.04 -0.74 5.63
N PHE A 195 7.97 -1.67 5.85
CA PHE A 195 8.76 -1.74 7.09
C PHE A 195 9.61 -0.48 7.28
N LEU A 196 10.26 0.01 6.21
CA LEU A 196 10.98 1.29 6.26
C LEU A 196 10.06 2.52 6.45
N ALA A 197 8.74 2.37 6.27
CA ALA A 197 7.77 3.42 6.58
C ALA A 197 7.29 3.35 8.03
N LYS A 198 6.97 2.16 8.56
CA LYS A 198 6.40 2.01 9.92
C LYS A 198 6.75 0.68 10.59
N MET A 199 7.98 0.24 10.48
CA MET A 199 8.55 -0.91 11.21
C MET A 199 7.66 -2.18 11.14
N MET A 200 7.49 -2.88 12.26
CA MET A 200 6.82 -4.17 12.38
C MET A 200 5.34 -4.16 11.96
N GLN A 201 4.69 -3.01 11.94
CA GLN A 201 3.27 -2.91 11.53
C GLN A 201 3.05 -3.38 10.09
N ALA A 202 4.04 -3.20 9.21
CA ALA A 202 4.01 -3.70 7.84
C ALA A 202 3.87 -5.22 7.74
N PHE A 203 4.32 -5.96 8.76
CA PHE A 203 4.36 -7.42 8.73
C PHE A 203 3.05 -8.08 9.20
N LEU A 204 2.10 -7.32 9.74
CA LEU A 204 0.80 -7.82 10.16
C LEU A 204 0.02 -8.54 9.05
N VAL A 205 0.25 -8.17 7.80
CA VAL A 205 -0.44 -8.78 6.64
C VAL A 205 0.26 -10.02 6.09
N ILE A 206 1.53 -10.28 6.47
CA ILE A 206 2.32 -11.40 5.93
C ILE A 206 1.64 -12.75 6.17
N PRO A 207 1.18 -13.09 7.39
CA PRO A 207 0.52 -14.37 7.62
C PRO A 207 -0.74 -14.52 6.76
N GLY A 208 -1.58 -13.48 6.68
CA GLY A 208 -2.79 -13.49 5.86
C GLY A 208 -2.50 -13.66 4.37
N PHE A 209 -1.52 -12.94 3.84
CA PHE A 209 -1.13 -13.04 2.42
C PHE A 209 -0.48 -14.39 2.11
N GLY A 210 0.37 -14.91 3.01
CA GLY A 210 0.98 -16.22 2.89
C GLY A 210 -0.06 -17.33 2.86
N LEU A 211 -1.00 -17.32 3.81
CA LEU A 211 -2.09 -18.28 3.87
C LEU A 211 -3.00 -18.21 2.64
N ALA A 212 -3.38 -17.00 2.21
CA ALA A 212 -4.18 -16.82 1.00
C ALA A 212 -3.49 -17.40 -0.25
N TYR A 213 -2.18 -17.19 -0.37
CA TYR A 213 -1.42 -17.75 -1.49
C TYR A 213 -1.25 -19.27 -1.38
N LEU A 214 -0.97 -19.79 -0.18
CA LEU A 214 -0.89 -21.24 0.05
C LEU A 214 -2.22 -21.94 -0.26
N TRP A 215 -3.33 -21.30 0.05
CA TRP A 215 -4.66 -21.87 -0.19
C TRP A 215 -5.07 -21.78 -1.67
N ALA A 216 -4.99 -20.59 -2.27
CA ALA A 216 -5.57 -20.30 -3.58
C ALA A 216 -4.56 -20.28 -4.74
N GLY A 217 -3.26 -20.38 -4.48
CA GLY A 217 -2.23 -20.33 -5.52
C GLY A 217 -2.34 -21.47 -6.51
N PRO A 218 -2.04 -21.26 -7.81
CA PRO A 218 -2.25 -22.27 -8.87
C PRO A 218 -1.12 -23.30 -8.95
N ALA A 219 0.04 -23.05 -8.32
CA ALA A 219 1.20 -23.93 -8.38
C ALA A 219 1.06 -25.13 -7.43
N ARG A 220 1.90 -26.16 -7.59
CA ARG A 220 2.04 -27.26 -6.64
C ARG A 220 2.56 -26.74 -5.31
N ILE A 221 2.22 -27.39 -4.19
CA ILE A 221 2.52 -26.90 -2.83
C ILE A 221 4.00 -26.57 -2.62
N TRP A 222 4.92 -27.44 -3.03
CA TRP A 222 6.37 -27.21 -2.91
C TRP A 222 6.83 -25.95 -3.65
N ARG A 223 6.26 -25.71 -4.84
CA ARG A 223 6.56 -24.49 -5.59
C ARG A 223 5.99 -23.26 -4.91
N ARG A 224 4.80 -23.34 -4.28
CA ARG A 224 4.25 -22.22 -3.48
C ARG A 224 5.16 -21.88 -2.31
N LEU A 225 5.69 -22.87 -1.59
CA LEU A 225 6.62 -22.68 -0.50
C LEU A 225 7.89 -21.95 -0.97
N TRP A 226 8.52 -22.41 -2.06
CA TRP A 226 9.67 -21.75 -2.65
C TRP A 226 9.36 -20.32 -3.10
N GLN A 227 8.18 -20.07 -3.65
CA GLN A 227 7.76 -18.74 -4.04
C GLN A 227 7.54 -17.81 -2.85
N LEU A 228 7.06 -18.33 -1.72
CA LEU A 228 6.95 -17.56 -0.47
C LEU A 228 8.32 -17.28 0.14
N LEU A 229 9.27 -18.21 0.06
CA LEU A 229 10.66 -17.95 0.46
C LEU A 229 11.30 -16.86 -0.41
N ALA A 230 11.07 -16.89 -1.73
CA ALA A 230 11.51 -15.81 -2.60
C ALA A 230 10.85 -14.47 -2.26
N ALA A 231 9.59 -14.46 -1.83
CA ALA A 231 8.92 -13.25 -1.34
C ALA A 231 9.53 -12.71 -0.05
N LEU A 232 9.93 -13.59 0.88
CA LEU A 232 10.67 -13.20 2.08
C LEU A 232 12.04 -12.58 1.72
N GLY A 233 12.75 -13.14 0.73
CA GLY A 233 13.93 -12.50 0.16
C GLY A 233 13.63 -11.11 -0.39
N GLY A 234 12.47 -10.93 -1.02
CA GLY A 234 11.97 -9.62 -1.45
C GLY A 234 11.75 -8.65 -0.28
N VAL A 235 11.22 -9.13 0.85
CA VAL A 235 11.05 -8.31 2.07
C VAL A 235 12.41 -7.81 2.55
N VAL A 236 13.39 -8.71 2.66
CA VAL A 236 14.75 -8.34 3.09
C VAL A 236 15.36 -7.31 2.14
N ALA A 237 15.29 -7.55 0.82
CA ALA A 237 15.80 -6.60 -0.18
C ALA A 237 15.10 -5.25 -0.19
N GLY A 238 13.84 -5.17 0.24
CA GLY A 238 13.09 -3.92 0.34
C GLY A 238 13.26 -3.21 1.68
N ALA A 239 13.74 -3.90 2.71
CA ALA A 239 14.00 -3.34 4.04
C ALA A 239 15.43 -2.79 4.21
N GLY A 240 16.35 -3.05 3.26
CA GLY A 240 17.74 -2.56 3.22
C GLY A 240 18.74 -3.70 3.26
#